data_cb6804521f504eead8861c8b8a9383d4
#
_entry.id   cb6804521f504eead8861c8b8a9383d4
#
_cell.length_a   1.000
_cell.length_b   1.000
_cell.length_c   1.000
_cell.angle_alpha   90.00
_cell.angle_beta   90.00
_cell.angle_gamma   90.00
#
_symmetry.space_group_name_H-M   'P 1'
#
loop_
_entity.id
_entity.type
_entity.pdbx_description
1 polymer ?
#
loop_
_entity_poly.entity_id
_entity_poly.type
_entity_poly.pdbx_seq_one_letter_code
_entity_poly.pdbx_strand_id
1 'polypeptide(L)'
;MSKKYNAISNAEENISHSFLKGAAILTLSMVVVKIIGLLDQVLLTNIYSMFGEEYATMGSGLFSNAYEIFVVIFTVATGGLPIAISRLVSESIAQKRYKDVKLIHKVSIPFFSIVGIVSFMIMIAGSFIYVRIIDSPYSIYAMLCLAPTILFGCLVSIYRGYFEGQRNMFPTAISEIIESGVK
;
A
#
# COMPACT_ATOMS: atom_id res chain seq x y z
N MET A 1 7.25 -46.53 -11.09
CA MET A 1 6.90 -45.65 -9.91
C MET A 1 7.92 -44.54 -9.68
N SER A 2 9.21 -44.74 -9.77
CA SER A 2 10.29 -43.76 -9.54
C SER A 2 10.20 -42.47 -10.38
N LYS A 3 9.95 -42.53 -11.70
CA LYS A 3 9.85 -41.33 -12.57
C LYS A 3 8.74 -40.34 -12.21
N LYS A 4 7.60 -40.87 -11.72
CA LYS A 4 6.47 -40.02 -11.30
C LYS A 4 6.74 -39.34 -9.96
N TYR A 5 7.43 -40.02 -9.06
CA TYR A 5 7.87 -39.47 -7.77
C TYR A 5 8.91 -38.33 -7.97
N ASN A 6 9.91 -38.57 -8.82
CA ASN A 6 10.91 -37.53 -9.12
C ASN A 6 10.31 -36.31 -9.85
N ALA A 7 9.29 -36.51 -10.69
CA ALA A 7 8.62 -35.38 -11.34
C ALA A 7 7.79 -34.53 -10.36
N ILE A 8 7.16 -35.17 -9.36
CA ILE A 8 6.42 -34.47 -8.29
C ILE A 8 7.39 -33.72 -7.38
N SER A 9 8.47 -34.37 -6.95
CA SER A 9 9.52 -33.76 -6.11
C SER A 9 10.15 -32.52 -6.78
N ASN A 10 10.50 -32.62 -8.08
CA ASN A 10 11.06 -31.50 -8.82
C ASN A 10 10.05 -30.36 -9.05
N ALA A 11 8.76 -30.69 -9.16
CA ALA A 11 7.71 -29.68 -9.27
C ALA A 11 7.50 -28.93 -7.93
N GLU A 12 7.52 -29.65 -6.80
CA GLU A 12 7.44 -29.06 -5.47
C GLU A 12 8.66 -28.18 -5.15
N GLU A 13 9.85 -28.64 -5.53
CA GLU A 13 11.10 -27.88 -5.36
C GLU A 13 11.08 -26.58 -6.19
N ASN A 14 10.64 -26.63 -7.45
CA ASN A 14 10.49 -25.43 -8.29
C ASN A 14 9.45 -24.44 -7.76
N ILE A 15 8.35 -24.93 -7.19
CA ILE A 15 7.32 -24.09 -6.56
C ILE A 15 7.87 -23.40 -5.31
N SER A 16 8.61 -24.15 -4.49
CA SER A 16 9.26 -23.63 -3.29
C SER A 16 10.30 -22.56 -3.63
N HIS A 17 11.16 -22.81 -4.63
CA HIS A 17 12.15 -21.83 -5.11
C HIS A 17 11.52 -20.56 -5.68
N SER A 18 10.42 -20.67 -6.40
CA SER A 18 9.71 -19.51 -6.93
C SER A 18 9.08 -18.67 -5.82
N PHE A 19 8.52 -19.31 -4.80
CA PHE A 19 7.97 -18.63 -3.63
C PHE A 19 9.05 -17.93 -2.80
N LEU A 20 10.17 -18.61 -2.54
CA LEU A 20 11.31 -18.04 -1.82
C LEU A 20 11.90 -16.81 -2.53
N LYS A 21 12.04 -16.88 -3.86
CA LYS A 21 12.48 -15.72 -4.66
C LYS A 21 11.50 -14.56 -4.54
N GLY A 22 10.19 -14.80 -4.62
CA GLY A 22 9.18 -13.77 -4.45
C GLY A 22 9.22 -13.12 -3.08
N ALA A 23 9.31 -13.94 -2.02
CA ALA A 23 9.44 -13.47 -0.65
C ALA A 23 10.73 -12.64 -0.44
N ALA A 24 11.85 -13.09 -0.99
CA ALA A 24 13.12 -12.35 -0.92
C ALA A 24 13.04 -10.98 -1.62
N ILE A 25 12.39 -10.90 -2.78
CA ILE A 25 12.18 -9.64 -3.50
C ILE A 25 11.35 -8.67 -2.66
N LEU A 26 10.24 -9.12 -2.06
CA LEU A 26 9.41 -8.29 -1.18
C LEU A 26 10.18 -7.83 0.07
N THR A 27 10.93 -8.73 0.71
CA THR A 27 11.73 -8.37 1.89
C THR A 27 12.78 -7.32 1.54
N LEU A 28 13.46 -7.49 0.40
CA LEU A 28 14.45 -6.53 -0.07
C LEU A 28 13.81 -5.17 -0.40
N SER A 29 12.65 -5.16 -1.06
CA SER A 29 11.91 -3.92 -1.33
C SER A 29 11.51 -3.21 -0.05
N MET A 30 11.04 -3.92 0.98
CA MET A 30 10.71 -3.33 2.27
C MET A 30 11.93 -2.66 2.95
N VAL A 31 13.11 -3.26 2.86
CA VAL A 31 14.35 -2.65 3.38
C VAL A 31 14.67 -1.36 2.63
N VAL A 32 14.60 -1.38 1.30
CA VAL A 32 14.83 -0.19 0.47
C VAL A 32 13.83 0.91 0.79
N VAL A 33 12.54 0.58 0.90
CA VAL A 33 11.47 1.52 1.29
C VAL A 33 11.73 2.16 2.65
N LYS A 34 12.22 1.38 3.63
CA LYS A 34 12.58 1.92 4.95
C LYS A 34 13.77 2.88 4.90
N ILE A 35 14.77 2.58 4.08
CA ILE A 35 15.91 3.47 3.89
C ILE A 35 15.47 4.78 3.22
N ILE A 36 14.64 4.71 2.18
CA ILE A 36 14.08 5.90 1.52
C ILE A 36 13.29 6.72 2.52
N GLY A 37 12.40 6.10 3.30
CA GLY A 37 11.60 6.81 4.32
C GLY A 37 12.44 7.50 5.40
N LEU A 38 13.58 6.93 5.79
CA LEU A 38 14.52 7.59 6.70
C LEU A 38 15.18 8.80 6.04
N LEU A 39 15.56 8.69 4.77
CA LEU A 39 16.13 9.81 4.00
C LEU A 39 15.11 10.95 3.85
N ASP A 40 13.85 10.62 3.53
CA ASP A 40 12.78 11.61 3.43
C ASP A 40 12.56 12.35 4.74
N GLN A 41 12.56 11.65 5.86
CA GLN A 41 12.39 12.28 7.18
C GLN A 41 13.54 13.22 7.51
N VAL A 42 14.79 12.84 7.20
CA VAL A 42 15.96 13.68 7.39
C VAL A 42 15.91 14.91 6.48
N LEU A 43 15.52 14.74 5.21
CA LEU A 43 15.39 15.85 4.26
C LEU A 43 14.29 16.83 4.68
N LEU A 44 13.12 16.34 5.06
CA LEU A 44 12.01 17.17 5.56
C LEU A 44 12.42 17.98 6.78
N THR A 45 13.07 17.33 7.76
CA THR A 45 13.55 18.03 8.96
C THR A 45 14.56 19.11 8.63
N ASN A 46 15.50 18.84 7.72
CA ASN A 46 16.48 19.85 7.28
C ASN A 46 15.83 21.01 6.53
N ILE A 47 14.87 20.74 5.65
CA ILE A 47 14.15 21.79 4.91
C ILE A 47 13.39 22.69 5.90
N TYR A 48 12.67 22.11 6.84
CA TYR A 48 11.95 22.90 7.85
C TYR A 48 12.91 23.74 8.73
N SER A 49 14.06 23.19 9.11
CA SER A 49 15.05 23.91 9.92
C SER A 49 15.64 25.14 9.20
N MET A 50 15.68 25.16 7.88
CA MET A 50 16.13 26.33 7.10
C MET A 50 15.21 27.56 7.26
N PHE A 51 13.94 27.35 7.62
CA PHE A 51 12.98 28.44 7.85
C PHE A 51 12.92 28.92 9.32
N GLY A 52 13.74 28.35 10.20
CA GLY A 52 13.81 28.65 11.62
C GLY A 52 13.21 27.57 12.50
N GLU A 53 13.73 27.41 13.72
CA GLU A 53 13.33 26.33 14.65
C GLU A 53 11.85 26.33 15.02
N GLU A 54 11.24 27.52 15.15
CA GLU A 54 9.83 27.68 15.46
C GLU A 54 8.93 27.14 14.33
N TYR A 55 9.27 27.49 13.07
CA TYR A 55 8.53 26.98 11.89
C TYR A 55 8.76 25.49 11.66
N ALA A 56 9.96 25.00 11.96
CA ALA A 56 10.29 23.59 11.88
C ALA A 56 9.42 22.74 12.83
N THR A 57 9.31 23.19 14.08
CA THR A 57 8.53 22.48 15.11
C THR A 57 7.03 22.54 14.81
N MET A 58 6.53 23.70 14.41
CA MET A 58 5.11 23.90 14.10
C MET A 58 4.71 23.13 12.83
N GLY A 59 5.50 23.23 11.75
CA GLY A 59 5.21 22.57 10.48
C GLY A 59 5.27 21.05 10.57
N SER A 60 6.29 20.51 11.22
CA SER A 60 6.42 19.07 11.44
C SER A 60 5.32 18.51 12.33
N GLY A 61 4.92 19.26 13.37
CA GLY A 61 3.81 18.89 14.25
C GLY A 61 2.46 18.85 13.53
N LEU A 62 2.16 19.86 12.70
CA LEU A 62 0.94 19.90 11.87
C LEU A 62 0.87 18.74 10.87
N PHE A 63 1.99 18.45 10.21
CA PHE A 63 2.09 17.33 9.27
C PHE A 63 1.95 15.99 9.98
N SER A 64 2.65 15.76 11.10
CA SER A 64 2.58 14.52 11.87
C SER A 64 1.18 14.22 12.34
N ASN A 65 0.47 15.21 12.88
CA ASN A 65 -0.92 15.05 13.33
C ASN A 65 -1.86 14.68 12.16
N ALA A 66 -1.72 15.34 11.01
CA ALA A 66 -2.51 15.03 9.83
C ALA A 66 -2.19 13.63 9.29
N TYR A 67 -0.91 13.24 9.33
CA TYR A 67 -0.42 11.96 8.85
C TYR A 67 -0.88 10.79 9.72
N GLU A 68 -0.95 10.95 11.04
CA GLU A 68 -1.47 9.90 11.95
C GLU A 68 -2.91 9.53 11.62
N ILE A 69 -3.78 10.53 11.42
CA ILE A 69 -5.18 10.28 11.03
C ILE A 69 -5.27 9.63 9.65
N PHE A 70 -4.48 10.14 8.70
CA PHE A 70 -4.38 9.57 7.38
C PHE A 70 -3.99 8.09 7.43
N VAL A 71 -2.96 7.71 8.19
CA VAL A 71 -2.47 6.33 8.31
C VAL A 71 -3.55 5.40 8.86
N VAL A 72 -4.33 5.83 9.86
CA VAL A 72 -5.43 5.02 10.40
C VAL A 72 -6.47 4.74 9.32
N ILE A 73 -6.97 5.77 8.65
CA ILE A 73 -7.99 5.62 7.60
C ILE A 73 -7.43 4.81 6.42
N PHE A 74 -6.20 5.10 6.00
CA PHE A 74 -5.53 4.41 4.92
C PHE A 74 -5.35 2.92 5.20
N THR A 75 -4.90 2.57 6.42
CA THR A 75 -4.69 1.18 6.82
C THR A 75 -5.99 0.40 6.85
N VAL A 76 -7.07 1.00 7.36
CA VAL A 76 -8.40 0.37 7.35
C VAL A 76 -8.91 0.19 5.92
N ALA A 77 -8.72 1.20 5.07
CA ALA A 77 -9.19 1.16 3.68
C ALA A 77 -8.41 0.16 2.80
N THR A 78 -7.10 -0.01 3.02
CA THR A 78 -6.22 -0.77 2.11
C THR A 78 -5.69 -2.07 2.69
N GLY A 79 -5.61 -2.22 4.02
CA GLY A 79 -4.86 -3.30 4.67
C GLY A 79 -5.33 -4.72 4.36
N GLY A 80 -6.63 -4.94 4.15
CA GLY A 80 -7.19 -6.25 3.82
C GLY A 80 -7.30 -6.55 2.32
N LEU A 81 -7.20 -5.52 1.47
CA LEU A 81 -7.52 -5.63 0.04
C LEU A 81 -6.55 -6.51 -0.75
N PRO A 82 -5.23 -6.32 -0.67
CA PRO A 82 -4.29 -7.15 -1.41
C PRO A 82 -4.38 -8.63 -1.00
N ILE A 83 -4.55 -8.89 0.30
CA ILE A 83 -4.63 -10.25 0.85
C ILE A 83 -5.87 -10.97 0.32
N ALA A 84 -7.03 -10.33 0.35
CA ALA A 84 -8.28 -10.91 -0.14
C ALA A 84 -8.23 -11.22 -1.63
N ILE A 85 -7.75 -10.27 -2.45
CA ILE A 85 -7.63 -10.45 -3.89
C ILE A 85 -6.59 -11.51 -4.23
N SER A 86 -5.42 -11.48 -3.60
CA SER A 86 -4.34 -12.44 -3.78
C SER A 86 -4.81 -13.86 -3.51
N ARG A 87 -5.58 -14.08 -2.43
CA ARG A 87 -6.16 -15.39 -2.10
C ARG A 87 -7.13 -15.87 -3.16
N LEU A 88 -8.08 -15.03 -3.58
CA LEU A 88 -9.08 -15.40 -4.60
C LEU A 88 -8.42 -15.71 -5.95
N VAL A 89 -7.43 -14.92 -6.35
CA VAL A 89 -6.68 -15.12 -7.59
C VAL A 89 -5.87 -16.43 -7.53
N SER A 90 -5.14 -16.67 -6.42
CA SER A 90 -4.35 -17.88 -6.23
C SER A 90 -5.21 -19.13 -6.24
N GLU A 91 -6.37 -19.10 -5.59
CA GLU A 91 -7.34 -20.21 -5.56
C GLU A 91 -7.88 -20.51 -6.97
N SER A 92 -8.27 -19.47 -7.71
CA SER A 92 -8.77 -19.60 -9.08
C SER A 92 -7.71 -20.18 -10.04
N ILE A 93 -6.44 -19.80 -9.86
CA ILE A 93 -5.33 -20.36 -10.62
C ILE A 93 -5.10 -21.83 -10.28
N ALA A 94 -5.13 -22.19 -8.99
CA ALA A 94 -4.96 -23.57 -8.55
C ALA A 94 -6.05 -24.50 -9.11
N GLN A 95 -7.27 -23.97 -9.28
CA GLN A 95 -8.39 -24.67 -9.89
C GLN A 95 -8.41 -24.59 -11.44
N LYS A 96 -7.39 -23.98 -12.06
CA LYS A 96 -7.27 -23.75 -13.51
C LYS A 96 -8.42 -22.92 -14.12
N ARG A 97 -9.13 -22.13 -13.29
CA ARG A 97 -10.24 -21.28 -13.70
C ARG A 97 -9.75 -19.88 -14.10
N TYR A 98 -8.99 -19.78 -15.19
CA TYR A 98 -8.40 -18.51 -15.63
C TYR A 98 -9.40 -17.42 -16.02
N LYS A 99 -10.65 -17.80 -16.36
CA LYS A 99 -11.74 -16.85 -16.63
C LYS A 99 -12.13 -16.10 -15.35
N ASP A 100 -12.13 -16.79 -14.22
CA ASP A 100 -12.49 -16.22 -12.93
C ASP A 100 -11.43 -15.25 -12.45
N VAL A 101 -10.17 -15.49 -12.75
CA VAL A 101 -9.07 -14.55 -12.44
C VAL A 101 -9.30 -13.17 -13.09
N LYS A 102 -9.72 -13.15 -14.37
CA LYS A 102 -10.05 -11.91 -15.07
C LYS A 102 -11.32 -11.27 -14.49
N LEU A 103 -12.30 -12.08 -14.12
CA LEU A 103 -13.54 -11.60 -13.52
C LEU A 103 -13.29 -10.97 -12.15
N ILE A 104 -12.48 -11.62 -11.30
CA ILE A 104 -12.09 -11.09 -9.98
C ILE A 104 -11.47 -9.70 -10.15
N HIS A 105 -10.51 -9.53 -11.04
CA HIS A 105 -9.88 -8.24 -11.30
C HIS A 105 -10.90 -7.19 -11.77
N LYS A 106 -11.77 -7.56 -12.74
CA LYS A 106 -12.78 -6.64 -13.30
C LYS A 106 -13.81 -6.20 -12.27
N VAL A 107 -14.20 -7.08 -11.35
CA VAL A 107 -15.19 -6.78 -10.29
C VAL A 107 -14.54 -6.06 -9.11
N SER A 108 -13.27 -6.36 -8.81
CA SER A 108 -12.55 -5.72 -7.70
C SER A 108 -12.35 -4.21 -7.93
N ILE A 109 -12.06 -3.79 -9.16
CA ILE A 109 -11.80 -2.37 -9.45
C ILE A 109 -12.98 -1.47 -9.04
N PRO A 110 -14.22 -1.64 -9.54
CA PRO A 110 -15.32 -0.76 -9.16
C PRO A 110 -15.68 -0.88 -7.68
N PHE A 111 -15.66 -2.10 -7.12
CA PHE A 111 -16.00 -2.33 -5.71
C PHE A 111 -15.06 -1.58 -4.78
N PHE A 112 -13.75 -1.72 -4.96
CA PHE A 112 -12.76 -1.05 -4.11
C PHE A 112 -12.56 0.43 -4.45
N SER A 113 -12.91 0.86 -5.66
CA SER A 113 -13.01 2.29 -5.97
C SER A 113 -14.09 2.97 -5.11
N ILE A 114 -15.22 2.30 -4.88
CA ILE A 114 -16.26 2.79 -3.97
C ILE A 114 -15.71 2.89 -2.54
N VAL A 115 -15.00 1.86 -2.05
CA VAL A 115 -14.34 1.90 -0.73
C VAL A 115 -13.36 3.07 -0.65
N GLY A 116 -12.55 3.28 -1.68
CA GLY A 116 -11.62 4.42 -1.75
C GLY A 116 -12.34 5.77 -1.70
N ILE A 117 -13.45 5.93 -2.44
CA ILE A 117 -14.25 7.16 -2.44
C ILE A 117 -14.88 7.39 -1.05
N VAL A 118 -15.44 6.36 -0.43
CA VAL A 118 -16.03 6.45 0.92
C VAL A 118 -14.95 6.85 1.93
N SER A 119 -13.77 6.22 1.90
CA SER A 119 -12.66 6.56 2.80
C SER A 119 -12.11 7.96 2.56
N PHE A 120 -12.06 8.41 1.30
CA PHE A 120 -11.74 9.78 0.93
C PHE A 120 -12.72 10.78 1.53
N MET A 121 -14.03 10.52 1.43
CA MET A 121 -15.08 11.36 2.02
C MET A 121 -15.00 11.37 3.55
N ILE A 122 -14.71 10.22 4.19
CA ILE A 122 -14.49 10.14 5.64
C ILE A 122 -13.30 10.98 6.05
N MET A 123 -12.19 10.97 5.29
CA MET A 123 -11.02 11.79 5.56
C MET A 123 -11.35 13.29 5.48
N ILE A 124 -12.10 13.72 4.46
CA ILE A 124 -12.54 15.12 4.32
C ILE A 124 -13.45 15.51 5.50
N ALA A 125 -14.47 14.73 5.79
CA ALA A 125 -15.38 15.01 6.91
C ALA A 125 -14.64 15.03 8.25
N GLY A 126 -13.74 14.05 8.46
CA GLY A 126 -12.88 13.94 9.63
C GLY A 126 -11.96 15.13 9.79
N SER A 127 -11.45 15.73 8.71
CA SER A 127 -10.58 16.90 8.77
C SER A 127 -11.30 18.13 9.37
N PHE A 128 -12.56 18.35 9.01
CA PHE A 128 -13.36 19.45 9.58
C PHE A 128 -13.67 19.25 11.06
N ILE A 129 -13.93 18.00 11.47
CA ILE A 129 -14.19 17.66 12.87
C ILE A 129 -12.91 17.84 13.71
N TYR A 130 -11.78 17.32 13.19
CA TYR A 130 -10.49 17.36 13.85
C TYR A 130 -10.01 18.80 14.13
N VAL A 131 -10.12 19.67 13.13
CA VAL A 131 -9.73 21.09 13.26
C VAL A 131 -10.53 21.81 14.34
N ARG A 132 -11.82 21.46 14.51
CA ARG A 132 -12.65 22.03 15.58
C ARG A 132 -12.29 21.53 16.98
N ILE A 133 -11.79 20.30 17.10
CA ILE A 133 -11.45 19.69 18.39
C ILE A 133 -10.08 20.19 18.88
N ILE A 134 -9.10 20.30 17.97
CA ILE A 134 -7.69 20.62 18.31
C ILE A 134 -7.39 22.12 18.18
N ASP A 135 -8.33 22.90 17.66
CA ASP A 135 -8.17 24.35 17.42
C ASP A 135 -6.94 24.69 16.56
N SER A 136 -6.66 23.83 15.56
CA SER A 136 -5.52 23.95 14.67
C SER A 136 -5.96 24.12 13.22
N PRO A 137 -6.31 25.35 12.78
CA PRO A 137 -6.90 25.60 11.47
C PRO A 137 -5.97 25.24 10.28
N TYR A 138 -4.66 25.28 10.49
CA TYR A 138 -3.69 24.99 9.43
C TYR A 138 -3.56 23.49 9.10
N SER A 139 -3.92 22.59 10.02
CA SER A 139 -3.88 21.13 9.79
C SER A 139 -4.85 20.67 8.70
N ILE A 140 -5.90 21.45 8.41
CA ILE A 140 -6.89 21.11 7.38
C ILE A 140 -6.25 21.00 5.98
N TYR A 141 -5.31 21.88 5.67
CA TYR A 141 -4.65 21.87 4.37
C TYR A 141 -3.80 20.61 4.17
N ALA A 142 -3.08 20.19 5.21
CA ALA A 142 -2.29 18.95 5.18
C ALA A 142 -3.21 17.73 5.00
N MET A 143 -4.31 17.67 5.73
CA MET A 143 -5.28 16.56 5.63
C MET A 143 -5.95 16.50 4.26
N LEU A 144 -6.34 17.63 3.70
CA LEU A 144 -6.95 17.70 2.36
C LEU A 144 -5.97 17.31 1.25
N CYS A 145 -4.70 17.66 1.40
CA CYS A 145 -3.65 17.23 0.46
C CYS A 145 -3.40 15.71 0.52
N LEU A 146 -3.51 15.10 1.71
CA LEU A 146 -3.33 13.66 1.89
C LEU A 146 -4.57 12.85 1.46
N ALA A 147 -5.76 13.42 1.48
CA ALA A 147 -7.01 12.71 1.20
C ALA A 147 -7.03 11.99 -0.17
N PRO A 148 -6.61 12.59 -1.31
CA PRO A 148 -6.60 11.89 -2.60
C PRO A 148 -5.72 10.65 -2.63
N THR A 149 -4.67 10.61 -1.80
CA THR A 149 -3.75 9.47 -1.71
C THR A 149 -4.45 8.18 -1.28
N ILE A 150 -5.52 8.29 -0.47
CA ILE A 150 -6.32 7.13 -0.03
C ILE A 150 -6.98 6.46 -1.25
N LEU A 151 -7.55 7.24 -2.14
CA LEU A 151 -8.22 6.73 -3.33
C LEU A 151 -7.23 6.01 -4.25
N PHE A 152 -6.09 6.65 -4.55
CA PHE A 152 -5.04 6.03 -5.36
C PHE A 152 -4.44 4.80 -4.67
N GLY A 153 -4.25 4.84 -3.34
CA GLY A 153 -3.78 3.70 -2.56
C GLY A 153 -4.69 2.49 -2.64
N CYS A 154 -6.01 2.68 -2.61
CA CYS A 154 -6.97 1.59 -2.82
C CYS A 154 -6.82 0.97 -4.21
N LEU A 155 -6.68 1.76 -5.27
CA LEU A 155 -6.48 1.26 -6.62
C LEU A 155 -5.17 0.49 -6.75
N VAL A 156 -4.07 1.02 -6.24
CA VAL A 156 -2.76 0.34 -6.24
C VAL A 156 -2.83 -0.99 -5.49
N SER A 157 -3.53 -1.03 -4.36
CA SER A 157 -3.71 -2.24 -3.55
C SER A 157 -4.41 -3.37 -4.31
N ILE A 158 -5.36 -3.05 -5.21
CA ILE A 158 -6.02 -4.04 -6.08
C ILE A 158 -5.01 -4.69 -7.03
N TYR A 159 -4.20 -3.87 -7.70
CA TYR A 159 -3.17 -4.37 -8.62
C TYR A 159 -2.10 -5.20 -7.90
N ARG A 160 -1.66 -4.74 -6.73
CA ARG A 160 -0.72 -5.52 -5.89
C ARG A 160 -1.29 -6.90 -5.57
N GLY A 161 -2.50 -6.98 -5.01
CA GLY A 161 -3.15 -8.25 -4.69
C GLY A 161 -3.35 -9.15 -5.91
N TYR A 162 -3.65 -8.58 -7.07
CA TYR A 162 -3.78 -9.33 -8.31
C TYR A 162 -2.46 -9.97 -8.76
N PHE A 163 -1.35 -9.22 -8.76
CA PHE A 163 -0.03 -9.74 -9.14
C PHE A 163 0.53 -10.72 -8.11
N GLU A 164 0.36 -10.46 -6.83
CA GLU A 164 0.74 -11.38 -5.75
C GLU A 164 0.00 -12.70 -5.84
N GLY A 165 -1.31 -12.66 -6.15
CA GLY A 165 -2.11 -13.86 -6.37
C GLY A 165 -1.62 -14.69 -7.56
N GLN A 166 -0.96 -14.07 -8.54
CA GLN A 166 -0.30 -14.75 -9.66
C GLN A 166 1.13 -15.21 -9.31
N ARG A 167 1.58 -15.06 -8.07
CA ARG A 167 2.95 -15.33 -7.60
C ARG A 167 4.01 -14.44 -8.27
N ASN A 168 3.61 -13.30 -8.82
CA ASN A 168 4.52 -12.31 -9.38
C ASN A 168 4.65 -11.14 -8.42
N MET A 169 5.67 -11.18 -7.56
CA MET A 169 5.91 -10.18 -6.52
C MET A 169 6.65 -8.93 -7.03
N PHE A 170 7.22 -9.00 -8.24
CA PHE A 170 8.05 -7.94 -8.78
C PHE A 170 7.30 -6.60 -9.00
N PRO A 171 6.07 -6.57 -9.57
CA PRO A 171 5.33 -5.31 -9.71
C PRO A 171 4.97 -4.67 -8.37
N THR A 172 4.65 -5.48 -7.36
CA THR A 172 4.39 -5.00 -6.00
C THR A 172 5.62 -4.33 -5.42
N ALA A 173 6.78 -4.99 -5.48
CA ALA A 173 8.05 -4.46 -4.98
C ALA A 173 8.43 -3.11 -5.63
N ILE A 174 8.31 -3.02 -6.96
CA ILE A 174 8.58 -1.77 -7.68
C ILE A 174 7.60 -0.67 -7.28
N SER A 175 6.30 -0.99 -7.18
CA SER A 175 5.31 0.01 -6.81
C SER A 175 5.52 0.58 -5.41
N GLU A 176 5.99 -0.24 -4.46
CA GLU A 176 6.34 0.20 -3.10
C GLU A 176 7.56 1.14 -3.08
N ILE A 177 8.59 0.80 -3.85
CA ILE A 177 9.79 1.64 -3.96
C ILE A 177 9.46 2.99 -4.60
N ILE A 178 8.68 3.00 -5.69
CA ILE A 178 8.26 4.25 -6.36
C ILE A 178 7.38 5.08 -5.42
N GLU A 179 6.41 4.47 -4.75
CA GLU A 179 5.54 5.15 -3.79
C GLU A 179 6.37 5.82 -2.67
N SER A 180 7.36 5.11 -2.13
CA SER A 180 8.24 5.64 -1.10
C SER A 180 9.15 6.77 -1.61
N GLY A 181 9.60 6.70 -2.86
CA GLY A 181 10.47 7.73 -3.44
C GLY A 181 9.75 9.00 -3.92
N VAL A 182 8.41 8.96 -4.02
CA VAL A 182 7.59 10.12 -4.42
C VAL A 182 6.99 10.84 -3.21
N LYS A 183 6.97 10.20 -2.04
CA LYS A 183 6.51 10.81 -0.78
C LYS A 183 7.46 11.87 -0.27
#